data_9d588edeadcefb9e901a9d01778a9c52
#
_entry.id   9d588edeadcefb9e901a9d01778a9c52
#
_cell.length_a   1.000
_cell.length_b   1.000
_cell.length_c   1.000
_cell.angle_alpha   90.00
_cell.angle_beta   90.00
_cell.angle_gamma   90.00
#
_symmetry.space_group_name_H-M   'P 1'
#
loop_
_entity.id
_entity.type
_entity.pdbx_description
1 polymer ?
#
loop_
_entity_poly.entity_id
_entity_poly.type
_entity_poly.pdbx_seq_one_letter_code
_entity_poly.pdbx_strand_id
1 'polypeptide(L)'
;MNTSNFAPLLVVCGAAAFLGGCATEPESHVVAAPPPAAPVVASAPPTVVATPTTTATGQSTIVVTQAPPAVQSESVPPRPSSDHVWVPGYWTWRNSRYEWVAGRWSIPPRAGATWIPPRWDQEGGAYRYYEGYWD
;
A
#
# COMPACT_ATOMS: atom_id res chain seq x y z
N MET A 1 18.04 41.32 -23.99
CA MET A 1 18.75 42.43 -23.37
C MET A 1 18.25 42.61 -21.98
N ASN A 2 18.91 42.08 -21.00
CA ASN A 2 19.18 42.66 -19.70
C ASN A 2 20.13 41.74 -18.94
N THR A 3 21.33 42.23 -18.90
CA THR A 3 22.46 41.79 -18.10
C THR A 3 22.39 42.39 -16.72
N SER A 4 23.07 41.76 -15.77
CA SER A 4 23.55 42.29 -14.49
C SER A 4 23.05 41.45 -13.31
N ASN A 5 23.82 41.04 -12.31
CA ASN A 5 25.19 41.40 -11.93
C ASN A 5 25.74 40.32 -11.00
N PHE A 6 27.01 40.07 -11.15
CA PHE A 6 27.92 39.40 -10.25
C PHE A 6 28.08 40.17 -8.93
N ALA A 7 28.24 39.49 -7.81
CA ALA A 7 29.09 39.95 -6.70
C ALA A 7 29.61 38.76 -5.90
N PRO A 8 30.92 38.59 -5.78
CA PRO A 8 31.54 37.64 -4.87
C PRO A 8 31.82 38.34 -3.52
N LEU A 9 31.57 37.66 -2.41
CA LEU A 9 32.06 38.08 -1.11
C LEU A 9 33.00 37.04 -0.52
N LEU A 10 34.26 37.36 -0.56
CA LEU A 10 35.36 36.74 0.18
C LEU A 10 35.42 37.34 1.57
N VAL A 11 35.52 36.50 2.62
CA VAL A 11 36.08 36.83 3.95
C VAL A 11 36.54 35.51 4.55
N VAL A 12 37.80 35.21 4.55
CA VAL A 12 38.95 35.50 5.42
C VAL A 12 38.91 34.82 6.78
N CYS A 13 39.83 33.86 6.94
CA CYS A 13 40.62 33.43 8.09
C CYS A 13 40.18 33.71 9.54
N GLY A 14 40.25 32.66 10.31
CA GLY A 14 40.38 32.73 11.76
C GLY A 14 40.93 31.42 12.33
N ALA A 15 42.25 31.29 12.35
CA ALA A 15 42.94 30.24 13.11
C ALA A 15 42.98 30.62 14.59
N ALA A 16 42.56 29.72 15.46
CA ALA A 16 42.87 29.76 16.87
C ALA A 16 43.22 28.34 17.35
N ALA A 17 44.47 28.11 17.58
CA ALA A 17 44.98 26.96 18.27
C ALA A 17 44.81 27.17 19.77
N PHE A 18 44.17 26.22 20.46
CA PHE A 18 44.34 26.04 21.91
C PHE A 18 44.81 24.63 22.22
N LEU A 19 46.07 24.56 22.59
CA LEU A 19 46.67 23.46 23.32
C LEU A 19 46.17 23.48 24.75
N GLY A 20 45.52 22.45 25.19
CA GLY A 20 45.13 22.22 26.55
C GLY A 20 45.00 20.73 26.81
N GLY A 21 46.10 20.12 27.19
CA GLY A 21 46.10 18.73 27.62
C GLY A 21 45.46 18.59 29.02
N CYS A 22 44.60 17.62 29.17
CA CYS A 22 44.34 16.92 30.41
C CYS A 22 44.12 15.46 30.06
N ALA A 23 45.13 14.66 30.42
CA ALA A 23 45.01 13.22 30.47
C ALA A 23 44.01 12.87 31.58
N THR A 24 42.87 12.38 31.21
CA THR A 24 41.95 11.71 32.14
C THR A 24 42.00 10.24 31.79
N GLU A 25 42.44 9.45 32.73
CA GLU A 25 42.48 7.99 32.73
C GLU A 25 41.09 7.45 32.31
N PRO A 26 40.99 6.46 31.42
CA PRO A 26 39.73 5.80 31.15
C PRO A 26 39.43 4.88 32.34
N GLU A 27 38.48 5.29 33.17
CA GLU A 27 37.83 4.34 34.09
C GLU A 27 37.16 3.27 33.25
N SER A 28 37.63 2.04 33.40
CA SER A 28 36.99 0.86 32.82
C SER A 28 35.63 0.67 33.46
N HIS A 29 34.63 1.28 32.89
CA HIS A 29 33.25 0.89 33.17
C HIS A 29 33.05 -0.51 32.63
N VAL A 30 33.00 -1.48 33.52
CA VAL A 30 32.47 -2.81 33.23
C VAL A 30 31.02 -2.61 32.92
N VAL A 31 30.73 -2.48 31.63
CA VAL A 31 29.32 -2.55 31.14
C VAL A 31 28.87 -3.97 31.40
N ALA A 32 28.07 -4.14 32.44
CA ALA A 32 27.35 -5.39 32.65
C ALA A 32 26.58 -5.74 31.36
N ALA A 33 26.87 -6.91 30.82
CA ALA A 33 26.17 -7.40 29.66
C ALA A 33 24.65 -7.41 29.96
N PRO A 34 23.80 -6.92 29.06
CA PRO A 34 22.37 -7.02 29.25
C PRO A 34 21.97 -8.50 29.38
N PRO A 35 21.03 -8.82 30.24
CA PRO A 35 20.56 -10.20 30.36
C PRO A 35 20.10 -10.72 29.00
N PRO A 36 20.30 -12.02 28.71
CA PRO A 36 19.87 -12.57 27.42
C PRO A 36 18.37 -12.32 27.26
N ALA A 37 18.01 -11.66 26.16
CA ALA A 37 16.62 -11.44 25.79
C ALA A 37 15.92 -12.78 25.77
N ALA A 38 14.81 -12.88 26.51
CA ALA A 38 13.93 -14.03 26.42
C ALA A 38 13.54 -14.30 24.95
N PRO A 39 13.46 -15.55 24.52
CA PRO A 39 13.07 -15.84 23.15
C PRO A 39 11.69 -15.22 22.88
N VAL A 40 11.69 -14.18 22.06
CA VAL A 40 10.44 -13.69 21.47
C VAL A 40 9.93 -14.80 20.59
N VAL A 41 8.90 -15.52 21.07
CA VAL A 41 8.10 -16.38 20.23
C VAL A 41 7.54 -15.51 19.13
N ALA A 42 8.15 -15.60 17.96
CA ALA A 42 7.60 -14.99 16.76
C ALA A 42 6.20 -15.58 16.58
N SER A 43 5.18 -14.76 16.85
CA SER A 43 3.80 -15.12 16.55
C SER A 43 3.76 -15.37 15.04
N ALA A 44 3.50 -16.62 14.65
CA ALA A 44 3.35 -16.96 13.25
C ALA A 44 2.28 -16.05 12.63
N PRO A 45 2.48 -15.52 11.42
CA PRO A 45 1.45 -14.75 10.77
C PRO A 45 0.20 -15.61 10.64
N PRO A 46 -1.02 -15.04 10.81
CA PRO A 46 -2.25 -15.79 10.68
C PRO A 46 -2.27 -16.44 9.29
N THR A 47 -2.41 -17.75 9.25
CA THR A 47 -2.57 -18.49 8.00
C THR A 47 -3.88 -18.05 7.38
N VAL A 48 -3.79 -17.31 6.27
CA VAL A 48 -4.96 -16.88 5.51
C VAL A 48 -5.48 -18.10 4.76
N VAL A 49 -6.53 -18.71 5.28
CA VAL A 49 -7.19 -19.83 4.61
C VAL A 49 -8.21 -19.24 3.63
N ALA A 50 -7.84 -19.18 2.36
CA ALA A 50 -8.78 -18.93 1.28
C ALA A 50 -9.32 -20.28 0.81
N THR A 51 -10.58 -20.58 1.11
CA THR A 51 -11.27 -21.75 0.58
C THR A 51 -12.15 -21.33 -0.60
N PRO A 52 -11.86 -21.77 -1.84
CA PRO A 52 -12.81 -21.63 -2.93
C PRO A 52 -13.99 -22.59 -2.68
N THR A 53 -15.16 -22.02 -2.38
CA THR A 53 -16.38 -22.84 -2.29
C THR A 53 -17.13 -22.71 -3.60
N THR A 54 -17.27 -23.83 -4.31
CA THR A 54 -18.08 -23.89 -5.54
C THR A 54 -19.54 -24.04 -5.15
N THR A 55 -20.34 -22.99 -5.37
CA THR A 55 -21.80 -23.06 -5.22
C THR A 55 -22.37 -23.75 -6.46
N ALA A 56 -23.51 -24.45 -6.31
CA ALA A 56 -24.16 -25.27 -7.34
C ALA A 56 -24.56 -24.53 -8.65
N THR A 57 -24.35 -23.20 -8.74
CA THR A 57 -24.61 -22.38 -9.92
C THR A 57 -23.33 -22.05 -10.71
N GLY A 58 -22.21 -22.71 -10.46
CA GLY A 58 -20.97 -22.51 -11.23
C GLY A 58 -20.22 -21.19 -10.94
N GLN A 59 -20.68 -20.37 -10.00
CA GLN A 59 -19.97 -19.18 -9.57
C GLN A 59 -18.96 -19.54 -8.47
N SER A 60 -17.68 -19.36 -8.76
CA SER A 60 -16.62 -19.51 -7.75
C SER A 60 -16.76 -18.38 -6.73
N THR A 61 -17.18 -18.71 -5.52
CA THR A 61 -17.24 -17.74 -4.42
C THR A 61 -15.89 -17.72 -3.70
N ILE A 62 -15.25 -16.58 -3.68
CA ILE A 62 -14.03 -16.36 -2.91
C ILE A 62 -14.41 -15.90 -1.50
N VAL A 63 -13.95 -16.63 -0.48
CA VAL A 63 -14.15 -16.28 0.93
C VAL A 63 -12.80 -16.18 1.61
N VAL A 64 -12.52 -15.06 2.27
CA VAL A 64 -11.26 -14.78 2.96
C VAL A 64 -11.51 -14.26 4.37
N THR A 65 -10.62 -14.54 5.29
CA THR A 65 -10.73 -14.05 6.69
C THR A 65 -10.12 -12.67 6.88
N GLN A 66 -9.27 -12.24 5.96
CA GLN A 66 -8.65 -10.92 6.00
C GLN A 66 -9.58 -9.86 5.41
N ALA A 67 -9.71 -8.72 6.09
CA ALA A 67 -10.48 -7.59 5.57
C ALA A 67 -9.88 -7.02 4.29
N PRO A 68 -10.70 -6.64 3.28
CA PRO A 68 -10.20 -5.95 2.11
C PRO A 68 -9.61 -4.59 2.51
N PRO A 69 -8.54 -4.14 1.82
CA PRO A 69 -8.01 -2.81 2.04
C PRO A 69 -9.01 -1.72 1.64
N ALA A 70 -8.78 -0.48 2.11
CA ALA A 70 -9.57 0.66 1.68
C ALA A 70 -9.50 0.84 0.16
N VAL A 71 -10.61 1.26 -0.45
CA VAL A 71 -10.66 1.55 -1.89
C VAL A 71 -9.68 2.66 -2.24
N GLN A 72 -8.93 2.49 -3.32
CA GLN A 72 -7.97 3.49 -3.79
C GLN A 72 -8.70 4.61 -4.55
N SER A 73 -8.27 5.85 -4.28
CA SER A 73 -8.75 6.99 -5.07
C SER A 73 -8.02 7.02 -6.41
N GLU A 74 -8.77 7.11 -7.49
CA GLU A 74 -8.24 7.17 -8.86
C GLU A 74 -8.67 8.46 -9.55
N SER A 75 -7.77 9.00 -10.37
CA SER A 75 -8.12 10.08 -11.28
C SER A 75 -8.74 9.49 -12.53
N VAL A 76 -9.99 9.85 -12.81
CA VAL A 76 -10.70 9.38 -14.02
C VAL A 76 -10.15 10.14 -15.24
N PRO A 77 -9.52 9.47 -16.21
CA PRO A 77 -9.03 10.11 -17.42
C PRO A 77 -10.19 10.60 -18.30
N PRO A 78 -9.96 11.51 -19.26
CA PRO A 78 -10.99 11.96 -20.17
C PRO A 78 -11.71 10.80 -20.86
N ARG A 79 -13.04 10.92 -21.02
CA ARG A 79 -13.87 9.91 -21.65
C ARG A 79 -13.52 9.78 -23.14
N PRO A 80 -13.18 8.57 -23.64
CA PRO A 80 -12.77 8.40 -25.04
C PRO A 80 -13.88 8.65 -26.06
N SER A 81 -15.12 8.20 -25.75
CA SER A 81 -16.31 8.46 -26.59
C SER A 81 -17.59 8.35 -25.77
N SER A 82 -18.73 8.75 -26.36
CA SER A 82 -20.06 8.65 -25.73
C SER A 82 -20.44 7.23 -25.33
N ASP A 83 -19.87 6.22 -25.96
CA ASP A 83 -20.26 4.81 -25.77
C ASP A 83 -19.51 4.15 -24.61
N HIS A 84 -18.51 4.83 -24.06
CA HIS A 84 -17.75 4.31 -22.92
C HIS A 84 -18.43 4.64 -21.60
N VAL A 85 -18.38 3.68 -20.68
CA VAL A 85 -18.80 3.81 -19.28
C VAL A 85 -17.59 3.57 -18.40
N TRP A 86 -17.42 4.39 -17.37
CA TRP A 86 -16.36 4.21 -16.41
C TRP A 86 -16.64 3.02 -15.51
N VAL A 87 -15.73 2.07 -15.48
CA VAL A 87 -15.67 0.95 -14.52
C VAL A 87 -14.68 1.33 -13.45
N PRO A 88 -15.10 1.66 -12.23
CA PRO A 88 -14.21 2.02 -11.14
C PRO A 88 -13.25 0.88 -10.77
N GLY A 89 -12.09 1.23 -10.21
CA GLY A 89 -11.17 0.25 -9.68
C GLY A 89 -11.73 -0.48 -8.45
N TYR A 90 -11.23 -1.67 -8.22
CA TYR A 90 -11.69 -2.53 -7.14
C TYR A 90 -10.62 -3.52 -6.67
N TRP A 91 -10.79 -4.02 -5.44
CA TRP A 91 -9.97 -5.09 -4.92
C TRP A 91 -10.51 -6.45 -5.33
N THR A 92 -9.65 -7.29 -5.87
CA THR A 92 -9.91 -8.72 -6.13
C THR A 92 -8.95 -9.57 -5.29
N TRP A 93 -9.20 -10.87 -5.21
CA TRP A 93 -8.35 -11.82 -4.52
C TRP A 93 -7.70 -12.77 -5.52
N ARG A 94 -6.37 -12.71 -5.60
CA ARG A 94 -5.57 -13.59 -6.48
C ARG A 94 -4.27 -13.96 -5.78
N ASN A 95 -3.78 -15.15 -6.04
CA ASN A 95 -2.49 -15.60 -5.49
C ASN A 95 -2.39 -15.41 -3.95
N SER A 96 -3.50 -15.68 -3.23
CA SER A 96 -3.61 -15.55 -1.77
C SER A 96 -3.36 -14.14 -1.22
N ARG A 97 -3.66 -13.11 -2.01
CA ARG A 97 -3.55 -11.70 -1.61
C ARG A 97 -4.59 -10.83 -2.31
N TYR A 98 -4.82 -9.65 -1.74
CA TYR A 98 -5.59 -8.61 -2.41
C TYR A 98 -4.76 -7.97 -3.52
N GLU A 99 -5.34 -7.87 -4.71
CA GLU A 99 -4.76 -7.18 -5.86
C GLU A 99 -5.73 -6.10 -6.33
N TRP A 100 -5.19 -4.88 -6.55
CA TRP A 100 -5.98 -3.79 -7.08
C TRP A 100 -6.13 -3.91 -8.58
N VAL A 101 -7.37 -3.87 -9.05
CA VAL A 101 -7.70 -3.74 -10.48
C VAL A 101 -8.04 -2.28 -10.73
N ALA A 102 -7.20 -1.58 -11.49
CA ALA A 102 -7.41 -0.17 -11.80
C ALA A 102 -8.69 0.07 -12.61
N GLY A 103 -9.31 1.22 -12.37
CA GLY A 103 -10.47 1.65 -13.12
C GLY A 103 -10.15 1.82 -14.61
N ARG A 104 -11.17 1.63 -15.45
CA ARG A 104 -11.02 1.74 -16.90
C ARG A 104 -12.31 2.16 -17.58
N TRP A 105 -12.18 2.79 -18.73
CA TRP A 105 -13.29 2.97 -19.65
C TRP A 105 -13.61 1.66 -20.37
N SER A 106 -14.89 1.32 -20.44
CA SER A 106 -15.36 0.08 -21.08
C SER A 106 -16.61 0.36 -21.89
N ILE A 107 -16.77 -0.32 -23.02
CA ILE A 107 -18.00 -0.28 -23.80
C ILE A 107 -18.96 -1.32 -23.23
N PRO A 108 -20.19 -0.95 -22.84
CA PRO A 108 -21.19 -1.89 -22.37
C PRO A 108 -21.51 -2.95 -23.43
N PRO A 109 -21.87 -4.17 -23.04
CA PRO A 109 -22.19 -5.25 -24.00
C PRO A 109 -23.49 -5.00 -24.80
N ARG A 110 -24.35 -4.11 -24.29
CA ARG A 110 -25.57 -3.66 -24.95
C ARG A 110 -25.90 -2.21 -24.59
N ALA A 111 -26.65 -1.52 -25.42
CA ALA A 111 -27.06 -0.17 -25.10
C ALA A 111 -27.91 -0.14 -23.83
N GLY A 112 -27.60 0.82 -22.95
CA GLY A 112 -28.28 1.01 -21.67
C GLY A 112 -27.82 0.04 -20.55
N ALA A 113 -26.87 -0.86 -20.79
CA ALA A 113 -26.33 -1.70 -19.73
C ALA A 113 -25.60 -0.86 -18.68
N THR A 114 -25.84 -1.20 -17.42
CA THR A 114 -25.23 -0.54 -16.26
C THR A 114 -24.19 -1.45 -15.62
N TRP A 115 -23.04 -0.89 -15.26
CA TRP A 115 -22.03 -1.65 -14.53
C TRP A 115 -22.41 -1.77 -13.06
N ILE A 116 -22.55 -2.99 -12.57
CA ILE A 116 -22.67 -3.31 -11.14
C ILE A 116 -21.28 -3.67 -10.62
N PRO A 117 -20.68 -2.84 -9.74
CA PRO A 117 -19.32 -3.06 -9.29
C PRO A 117 -19.20 -4.32 -8.41
N PRO A 118 -18.06 -4.98 -8.43
CA PRO A 118 -17.77 -6.06 -7.49
C PRO A 118 -17.75 -5.51 -6.05
N ARG A 119 -18.08 -6.38 -5.09
CA ARG A 119 -18.11 -6.00 -3.68
C ARG A 119 -17.64 -7.14 -2.78
N TRP A 120 -17.22 -6.75 -1.60
CA TRP A 120 -16.86 -7.62 -0.50
C TRP A 120 -17.87 -7.44 0.62
N ASP A 121 -18.60 -8.49 0.97
CA ASP A 121 -19.55 -8.48 2.07
C ASP A 121 -18.97 -9.28 3.25
N GLN A 122 -19.12 -8.75 4.47
CA GLN A 122 -18.68 -9.43 5.67
C GLN A 122 -19.80 -10.38 6.14
N GLU A 123 -19.49 -11.67 6.20
CA GLU A 123 -20.40 -12.72 6.62
C GLU A 123 -19.68 -13.68 7.58
N GLY A 124 -20.22 -13.85 8.80
CA GLY A 124 -19.72 -14.84 9.75
C GLY A 124 -18.25 -14.70 10.17
N GLY A 125 -17.69 -13.47 10.15
CA GLY A 125 -16.28 -13.21 10.45
C GLY A 125 -15.32 -13.41 9.28
N ALA A 126 -15.84 -13.67 8.09
CA ALA A 126 -15.10 -13.73 6.83
C ALA A 126 -15.64 -12.71 5.83
N TYR A 127 -14.92 -12.51 4.73
CA TYR A 127 -15.30 -11.61 3.64
C TYR A 127 -15.55 -12.42 2.40
N ARG A 128 -16.75 -12.26 1.85
CA ARG A 128 -17.18 -12.91 0.60
C ARG A 128 -17.10 -11.94 -0.56
N TYR A 129 -16.49 -12.36 -1.66
CA TYR A 129 -16.38 -11.60 -2.89
C TYR A 129 -17.54 -11.90 -3.82
N TYR A 130 -18.16 -10.85 -4.32
CA TYR A 130 -19.15 -10.89 -5.40
C TYR A 130 -18.57 -10.20 -6.63
N GLU A 131 -18.56 -10.90 -7.74
CA GLU A 131 -18.05 -10.34 -8.99
C GLU A 131 -18.95 -9.22 -9.52
N GLY A 132 -18.31 -8.22 -10.16
CA GLY A 132 -19.06 -7.20 -10.88
C GLY A 132 -19.58 -7.74 -12.23
N TYR A 133 -20.69 -7.20 -12.68
CA TYR A 133 -21.32 -7.60 -13.93
C TYR A 133 -22.03 -6.43 -14.60
N TRP A 134 -22.41 -6.62 -15.87
CA TRP A 134 -23.26 -5.72 -16.61
C TRP A 134 -24.71 -6.19 -16.50
N ASP A 135 -25.57 -5.29 -16.02
CA ASP A 135 -27.02 -5.53 -15.94
C ASP A 135 -27.71 -5.16 -17.27
#